data_f45cda30a233f796ed8ebe64269193d7
#
_entry.id   f45cda30a233f796ed8ebe64269193d7
#
_cell.length_a   1.000
_cell.length_b   1.000
_cell.length_c   1.000
_cell.angle_alpha   90.00
_cell.angle_beta   90.00
_cell.angle_gamma   90.00
#
_symmetry.space_group_name_H-M   'P 1'
#
loop_
_entity.id
_entity.type
_entity.pdbx_description
1 polymer ?
#
loop_
_entity_poly.entity_id
_entity_poly.type
_entity_poly.pdbx_seq_one_letter_code
_entity_poly.pdbx_strand_id
1 'polypeptide(L)'
;MLLAISSTCSESEKGLEEGPVCIRRLHPLDVSQFDLMKWRKLFSESIEPNVFLDPEFVIPLIEEVPTGLCPRLLIAEDLRTGRWLGLCLFEVACWSLLSPVPMARGLASPYAFQQGWLVSRESGKRAIDALLDYQLQQREWHGFQIKNLPVKSMQTQLMIQAAERLGISVTTTGEWQRAEYVVGRNHTTDDLLQACSKSRRKSLKRCRRALEELGDVQYRLEPVQSSRDPQVNDFLRLEKSGWKLLSGTAIGLKSADEAFFRRMIDGLAREQRVLFGELQLNGQTIASTCNLQSGDILVGFKIGWDPAYSAGAPGLWSELEMAAAVSQRYPEITRIDSCAVRGSYVESVWKDRQELFSGTFSWSRRGKALQAAKSCYRTVRDLCQSSVKSHDE
;
A
#
# COMPACT_ATOMS: atom_id res chain seq x y z
N MET A 1 -23.37 -3.14 19.67
CA MET A 1 -24.42 -2.13 19.73
C MET A 1 -24.75 -1.74 18.30
N LEU A 2 -25.94 -2.17 17.83
CA LEU A 2 -26.41 -1.95 16.47
C LEU A 2 -27.10 -0.57 16.39
N LEU A 3 -26.59 0.35 15.58
CA LEU A 3 -27.27 1.59 15.22
C LEU A 3 -27.69 1.51 13.74
N ALA A 4 -28.97 1.45 13.48
CA ALA A 4 -29.54 1.54 12.13
C ALA A 4 -29.75 3.01 11.74
N ILE A 5 -29.18 3.42 10.64
CA ILE A 5 -29.39 4.76 10.07
C ILE A 5 -30.30 4.60 8.84
N SER A 6 -31.50 5.21 8.88
CA SER A 6 -32.39 5.28 7.74
C SER A 6 -32.03 6.51 6.90
N SER A 7 -31.60 6.31 5.66
CA SER A 7 -31.47 7.37 4.66
C SER A 7 -32.63 7.29 3.69
N THR A 8 -33.41 8.37 3.56
CA THR A 8 -34.38 8.55 2.50
C THR A 8 -33.68 8.90 1.21
N CYS A 9 -33.78 8.07 0.20
CA CYS A 9 -33.21 8.27 -1.12
C CYS A 9 -34.31 8.49 -2.17
N SER A 10 -34.10 9.45 -3.07
CA SER A 10 -34.93 9.73 -4.22
C SER A 10 -34.81 8.64 -5.30
N GLU A 11 -35.95 8.32 -5.91
CA GLU A 11 -36.12 7.26 -6.94
C GLU A 11 -35.37 7.57 -8.23
N SER A 12 -34.57 6.61 -8.70
CA SER A 12 -34.63 6.02 -10.05
C SER A 12 -33.41 5.15 -10.32
N GLU A 13 -33.61 3.84 -10.34
CA GLU A 13 -33.05 2.83 -11.24
C GLU A 13 -33.46 1.47 -10.71
N LYS A 14 -34.10 0.65 -11.55
CA LYS A 14 -34.53 -0.72 -11.22
C LYS A 14 -33.31 -1.64 -11.03
N GLY A 15 -32.70 -1.56 -9.86
CA GLY A 15 -31.76 -2.52 -9.30
C GLY A 15 -32.34 -3.10 -8.02
N LEU A 16 -31.95 -4.29 -7.64
CA LEU A 16 -32.31 -4.96 -6.38
C LEU A 16 -32.44 -3.93 -5.25
N GLU A 17 -33.65 -3.78 -4.67
CA GLU A 17 -33.90 -2.84 -3.56
C GLU A 17 -32.80 -2.94 -2.52
N GLU A 18 -32.05 -1.87 -2.32
CA GLU A 18 -30.93 -1.82 -1.38
C GLU A 18 -31.47 -1.80 0.06
N GLY A 19 -30.91 -2.66 0.93
CA GLY A 19 -31.28 -2.70 2.35
C GLY A 19 -30.63 -1.56 3.14
N PRO A 20 -31.05 -1.27 4.38
CA PRO A 20 -30.37 -0.30 5.23
C PRO A 20 -28.93 -0.75 5.52
N VAL A 21 -28.00 0.21 5.62
CA VAL A 21 -26.60 -0.05 5.95
C VAL A 21 -26.42 -0.04 7.47
N CYS A 22 -25.81 -1.07 7.99
CA CYS A 22 -25.38 -1.16 9.39
C CYS A 22 -23.86 -1.03 9.47
N ILE A 23 -23.36 -0.29 10.47
CA ILE A 23 -21.93 -0.25 10.77
C ILE A 23 -21.62 -1.19 11.94
N ARG A 24 -20.76 -2.18 11.66
CA ARG A 24 -20.19 -3.06 12.67
C ARG A 24 -18.79 -2.60 13.04
N ARG A 25 -18.44 -2.64 14.31
CA ARG A 25 -17.09 -2.35 14.81
C ARG A 25 -16.56 -3.57 15.55
N LEU A 26 -15.40 -4.06 15.14
CA LEU A 26 -14.72 -5.20 15.78
C LEU A 26 -13.19 -5.08 15.71
N HIS A 27 -12.52 -5.92 16.48
CA HIS A 27 -11.08 -6.10 16.31
C HIS A 27 -10.82 -7.02 15.11
N PRO A 28 -9.78 -6.79 14.30
CA PRO A 28 -9.48 -7.64 13.14
C PRO A 28 -9.29 -9.12 13.46
N LEU A 29 -8.82 -9.47 14.66
CA LEU A 29 -8.66 -10.86 15.08
C LEU A 29 -9.94 -11.51 15.62
N ASP A 30 -11.01 -10.74 15.83
CA ASP A 30 -12.30 -11.25 16.28
C ASP A 30 -13.24 -11.62 15.11
N VAL A 31 -12.74 -11.54 13.86
CA VAL A 31 -13.50 -11.90 12.68
C VAL A 31 -13.74 -13.40 12.62
N SER A 32 -14.99 -13.80 12.40
CA SER A 32 -15.36 -15.21 12.19
C SER A 32 -14.88 -15.71 10.81
N GLN A 33 -14.89 -17.03 10.60
CA GLN A 33 -14.61 -17.59 9.27
C GLN A 33 -15.59 -17.08 8.20
N PHE A 34 -16.83 -16.83 8.59
CA PHE A 34 -17.83 -16.25 7.69
C PHE A 34 -17.51 -14.78 7.36
N ASP A 35 -17.06 -13.99 8.34
CA ASP A 35 -16.60 -12.63 8.12
C ASP A 35 -15.36 -12.60 7.20
N LEU A 36 -14.43 -13.55 7.36
CA LEU A 36 -13.27 -13.68 6.47
C LEU A 36 -13.66 -13.92 5.02
N MET A 37 -14.66 -14.76 4.77
CA MET A 37 -15.18 -14.98 3.42
C MET A 37 -15.76 -13.69 2.83
N LYS A 38 -16.52 -12.91 3.63
CA LYS A 38 -17.06 -11.62 3.20
C LYS A 38 -15.95 -10.60 2.95
N TRP A 39 -14.89 -10.60 3.76
CA TRP A 39 -13.75 -9.70 3.58
C TRP A 39 -12.99 -9.99 2.28
N ARG A 40 -12.65 -11.26 2.01
CA ARG A 40 -12.06 -11.68 0.74
C ARG A 40 -12.93 -11.28 -0.46
N LYS A 41 -14.24 -11.50 -0.34
CA LYS A 41 -15.19 -11.10 -1.38
C LYS A 41 -15.19 -9.59 -1.58
N LEU A 42 -15.27 -8.79 -0.51
CA LEU A 42 -15.19 -7.34 -0.61
C LEU A 42 -13.87 -6.89 -1.26
N PHE A 43 -12.74 -7.53 -0.90
CA PHE A 43 -11.45 -7.24 -1.51
C PHE A 43 -11.49 -7.44 -3.03
N SER A 44 -11.96 -8.58 -3.50
CA SER A 44 -12.03 -8.90 -4.93
C SER A 44 -13.04 -8.04 -5.70
N GLU A 45 -14.12 -7.61 -5.06
CA GLU A 45 -15.18 -6.78 -5.65
C GLU A 45 -14.98 -5.27 -5.38
N SER A 46 -13.87 -4.86 -4.76
CA SER A 46 -13.63 -3.45 -4.45
C SER A 46 -13.34 -2.63 -5.71
N ILE A 47 -13.61 -1.32 -5.63
CA ILE A 47 -13.29 -0.36 -6.70
C ILE A 47 -11.80 -0.45 -7.03
N GLU A 48 -10.98 -0.45 -6.00
CA GLU A 48 -9.53 -0.52 -6.07
C GLU A 48 -9.04 -1.46 -4.98
N PRO A 49 -8.76 -2.72 -5.32
CA PRO A 49 -8.16 -3.66 -4.37
C PRO A 49 -6.86 -3.08 -3.80
N ASN A 50 -6.70 -3.16 -2.50
CA ASN A 50 -5.49 -2.73 -1.80
C ASN A 50 -4.96 -3.89 -0.95
N VAL A 51 -3.88 -4.52 -1.38
CA VAL A 51 -3.30 -5.69 -0.71
C VAL A 51 -2.97 -5.44 0.76
N PHE A 52 -2.68 -4.20 1.15
CA PHE A 52 -2.44 -3.82 2.55
C PHE A 52 -3.70 -3.80 3.41
N LEU A 53 -4.87 -4.01 2.82
CA LEU A 53 -6.17 -4.20 3.48
C LEU A 53 -6.75 -5.60 3.24
N ASP A 54 -6.01 -6.48 2.61
CA ASP A 54 -6.36 -7.88 2.43
C ASP A 54 -6.31 -8.62 3.77
N PRO A 55 -7.26 -9.49 4.11
CA PRO A 55 -7.20 -10.27 5.34
C PRO A 55 -5.93 -11.12 5.44
N GLU A 56 -5.40 -11.63 4.32
CA GLU A 56 -4.17 -12.42 4.28
C GLU A 56 -2.92 -11.58 4.56
N PHE A 57 -3.01 -10.25 4.48
CA PHE A 57 -1.98 -9.32 4.90
C PHE A 57 -2.21 -8.81 6.34
N VAL A 58 -3.44 -8.35 6.62
CA VAL A 58 -3.78 -7.63 7.85
C VAL A 58 -3.73 -8.54 9.08
N ILE A 59 -4.32 -9.74 8.99
CA ILE A 59 -4.40 -10.64 10.14
C ILE A 59 -3.01 -11.10 10.58
N PRO A 60 -2.15 -11.64 9.68
CA PRO A 60 -0.78 -11.98 10.07
C PRO A 60 0.02 -10.80 10.61
N LEU A 61 -0.17 -9.59 10.03
CA LEU A 61 0.52 -8.40 10.50
C LEU A 61 0.18 -8.07 11.96
N ILE A 62 -1.10 -8.12 12.31
CA ILE A 62 -1.58 -7.76 13.66
C ILE A 62 -1.21 -8.84 14.68
N GLU A 63 -1.24 -10.11 14.28
CA GLU A 63 -0.90 -11.23 15.18
C GLU A 63 0.59 -11.31 15.48
N GLU A 64 1.43 -11.11 14.47
CA GLU A 64 2.87 -11.35 14.61
C GLU A 64 3.65 -10.09 14.98
N VAL A 65 3.23 -8.91 14.46
CA VAL A 65 3.97 -7.66 14.66
C VAL A 65 3.21 -6.73 15.59
N PRO A 66 3.53 -6.71 16.90
CA PRO A 66 2.83 -5.87 17.86
C PRO A 66 2.94 -4.40 17.49
N THR A 67 1.81 -3.72 17.29
CA THR A 67 1.76 -2.28 16.99
C THR A 67 1.72 -1.41 18.25
N GLY A 68 1.48 -2.02 19.42
CA GLY A 68 1.24 -1.32 20.69
C GLY A 68 -0.08 -0.55 20.73
N LEU A 69 -0.89 -0.60 19.66
CA LEU A 69 -2.20 0.02 19.54
C LEU A 69 -3.26 -1.07 19.30
N CYS A 70 -4.52 -0.70 19.52
CA CYS A 70 -5.63 -1.61 19.30
C CYS A 70 -6.28 -1.29 17.93
N PRO A 71 -5.96 -2.05 16.86
CA PRO A 71 -6.57 -1.85 15.56
C PRO A 71 -8.07 -2.18 15.58
N ARG A 72 -8.84 -1.46 14.79
CA ARG A 72 -10.30 -1.60 14.69
C ARG A 72 -10.72 -1.67 13.24
N LEU A 73 -11.69 -2.51 12.96
CA LEU A 73 -12.43 -2.54 11.71
C LEU A 73 -13.77 -1.83 11.89
N LEU A 74 -14.09 -0.92 10.97
CA LEU A 74 -15.46 -0.50 10.72
C LEU A 74 -15.91 -1.13 9.41
N ILE A 75 -17.05 -1.78 9.45
CA ILE A 75 -17.60 -2.52 8.32
C ILE A 75 -18.98 -1.97 8.01
N ALA A 76 -19.18 -1.47 6.81
CA ALA A 76 -20.49 -1.13 6.29
C ALA A 76 -21.12 -2.39 5.66
N GLU A 77 -22.19 -2.89 6.28
CA GLU A 77 -22.89 -4.11 5.88
C GLU A 77 -24.32 -3.80 5.46
N ASP A 78 -24.76 -4.30 4.32
CA ASP A 78 -26.15 -4.26 3.89
C ASP A 78 -26.96 -5.28 4.70
N LEU A 79 -27.92 -4.81 5.48
CA LEU A 79 -28.69 -5.67 6.39
C LEU A 79 -29.58 -6.68 5.69
N ARG A 80 -29.99 -6.42 4.45
CA ARG A 80 -30.88 -7.31 3.71
C ARG A 80 -30.10 -8.49 3.10
N THR A 81 -28.92 -8.19 2.55
CA THR A 81 -28.12 -9.18 1.85
C THR A 81 -26.99 -9.76 2.69
N GLY A 82 -26.65 -9.11 3.81
CA GLY A 82 -25.51 -9.42 4.62
C GLY A 82 -24.16 -9.19 3.92
N ARG A 83 -24.14 -8.50 2.76
CA ARG A 83 -22.89 -8.18 2.03
C ARG A 83 -22.15 -7.06 2.71
N TRP A 84 -20.84 -7.15 2.74
CA TRP A 84 -19.98 -6.04 3.12
C TRP A 84 -19.85 -5.09 1.94
N LEU A 85 -20.20 -3.83 2.15
CA LEU A 85 -20.13 -2.78 1.15
C LEU A 85 -18.85 -1.97 1.26
N GLY A 86 -18.29 -1.91 2.46
CA GLY A 86 -17.05 -1.18 2.72
C GLY A 86 -16.41 -1.57 4.05
N LEU A 87 -15.11 -1.33 4.13
CA LEU A 87 -14.29 -1.61 5.29
C LEU A 87 -13.25 -0.51 5.49
N CYS A 88 -13.11 -0.03 6.73
CA CYS A 88 -12.07 0.88 7.16
C CYS A 88 -11.27 0.24 8.31
N LEU A 89 -9.97 0.08 8.10
CA LEU A 89 -9.03 -0.38 9.14
C LEU A 89 -8.30 0.82 9.73
N PHE A 90 -8.33 0.97 11.06
CA PHE A 90 -7.75 2.12 11.73
C PHE A 90 -7.36 1.83 13.17
N GLU A 91 -6.60 2.75 13.73
CA GLU A 91 -6.24 2.81 15.15
C GLU A 91 -6.67 4.18 15.70
N VAL A 92 -6.98 4.23 16.99
CA VAL A 92 -7.18 5.52 17.69
C VAL A 92 -5.98 5.81 18.55
N ALA A 93 -5.28 6.86 18.24
CA ALA A 93 -4.13 7.31 18.99
C ALA A 93 -4.41 8.65 19.67
N CYS A 94 -4.13 8.73 20.98
CA CYS A 94 -3.90 10.01 21.63
C CYS A 94 -2.49 10.45 21.29
N TRP A 95 -2.37 11.62 20.72
CA TRP A 95 -1.07 12.22 20.47
C TRP A 95 -0.44 12.65 21.81
N SER A 96 0.83 12.95 21.80
CA SER A 96 1.60 13.39 22.95
C SER A 96 0.88 14.44 23.83
N LEU A 97 1.43 14.75 25.00
CA LEU A 97 0.97 15.84 25.91
C LEU A 97 0.69 17.16 25.19
N LEU A 98 1.35 17.42 24.03
CA LEU A 98 1.15 18.60 23.18
C LEU A 98 -0.04 18.47 22.21
N SER A 99 -0.71 17.31 22.13
CA SER A 99 -1.86 17.10 21.25
C SER A 99 -2.81 16.07 21.86
N PRO A 100 -3.59 16.45 22.88
CA PRO A 100 -4.44 15.52 23.62
C PRO A 100 -5.76 15.17 22.89
N VAL A 101 -5.91 15.58 21.64
CA VAL A 101 -7.12 15.32 20.84
C VAL A 101 -6.99 13.98 20.16
N PRO A 102 -7.80 12.96 20.52
CA PRO A 102 -7.77 11.66 19.88
C PRO A 102 -8.12 11.76 18.39
N MET A 103 -7.32 11.10 17.56
CA MET A 103 -7.53 11.01 16.12
C MET A 103 -7.48 9.55 15.70
N ALA A 104 -8.43 9.13 14.87
CA ALA A 104 -8.30 7.88 14.15
C ALA A 104 -7.24 8.04 13.05
N ARG A 105 -6.52 6.97 12.76
CA ARG A 105 -5.55 6.94 11.67
C ARG A 105 -5.54 5.56 11.03
N GLY A 106 -5.25 5.49 9.74
CA GLY A 106 -4.99 4.20 9.09
C GLY A 106 -3.88 3.43 9.80
N LEU A 107 -3.93 2.10 9.76
CA LEU A 107 -2.96 1.23 10.42
C LEU A 107 -1.53 1.63 10.04
N ALA A 108 -0.73 1.99 11.04
CA ALA A 108 0.66 2.37 10.86
C ALA A 108 1.55 1.13 10.96
N SER A 109 2.17 0.76 9.86
CA SER A 109 3.11 -0.36 9.79
C SER A 109 4.26 -0.03 8.82
N PRO A 110 5.49 -0.49 9.10
CA PRO A 110 6.61 -0.39 8.15
C PRO A 110 6.41 -1.28 6.91
N TYR A 111 5.39 -2.12 6.91
CA TYR A 111 5.05 -3.04 5.82
C TYR A 111 3.85 -2.59 4.99
N ALA A 112 3.02 -1.64 5.45
CA ALA A 112 1.88 -1.12 4.72
C ALA A 112 2.23 0.21 4.04
N PHE A 113 2.43 0.20 2.73
CA PHE A 113 2.91 1.37 1.97
C PHE A 113 1.79 2.25 1.43
N GLN A 114 0.55 1.79 1.51
CA GLN A 114 -0.64 2.53 1.14
C GLN A 114 -1.75 2.26 2.15
N GLN A 115 -2.34 3.31 2.65
CA GLN A 115 -3.58 3.22 3.44
C GLN A 115 -4.78 3.36 2.50
N GLY A 116 -5.99 3.29 3.04
CA GLY A 116 -7.22 3.40 2.28
C GLY A 116 -8.37 2.70 2.98
N TRP A 117 -9.46 2.56 2.25
CA TRP A 117 -10.62 1.75 2.63
C TRP A 117 -10.87 0.73 1.53
N LEU A 118 -11.42 -0.42 1.85
CA LEU A 118 -12.01 -1.27 0.82
C LEU A 118 -13.47 -0.86 0.65
N VAL A 119 -13.89 -0.59 -0.57
CA VAL A 119 -15.26 -0.22 -0.88
C VAL A 119 -15.73 -0.94 -2.13
N SER A 120 -16.92 -1.49 -2.08
CA SER A 120 -17.52 -2.24 -3.19
C SER A 120 -17.65 -1.36 -4.44
N ARG A 121 -17.36 -1.92 -5.61
CA ARG A 121 -17.51 -1.24 -6.89
C ARG A 121 -18.94 -0.79 -7.15
N GLU A 122 -19.92 -1.60 -6.77
CA GLU A 122 -21.34 -1.31 -6.97
C GLU A 122 -21.89 -0.27 -5.98
N SER A 123 -21.43 -0.31 -4.73
CA SER A 123 -22.00 0.46 -3.63
C SER A 123 -20.99 1.38 -2.92
N GLY A 124 -19.88 1.73 -3.58
CA GLY A 124 -18.76 2.45 -2.97
C GLY A 124 -19.15 3.78 -2.36
N LYS A 125 -19.96 4.58 -3.06
CA LYS A 125 -20.46 5.87 -2.54
C LYS A 125 -21.26 5.67 -1.25
N ARG A 126 -22.19 4.73 -1.24
CA ARG A 126 -23.06 4.39 -0.11
C ARG A 126 -22.24 3.88 1.09
N ALA A 127 -21.24 3.05 0.82
CA ALA A 127 -20.32 2.54 1.85
C ALA A 127 -19.52 3.69 2.49
N ILE A 128 -18.95 4.58 1.68
CA ILE A 128 -18.17 5.72 2.16
C ILE A 128 -19.04 6.67 2.97
N ASP A 129 -20.24 7.01 2.49
CA ASP A 129 -21.18 7.87 3.20
C ASP A 129 -21.52 7.28 4.59
N ALA A 130 -21.87 5.98 4.66
CA ALA A 130 -22.20 5.31 5.92
C ALA A 130 -21.01 5.24 6.88
N LEU A 131 -19.80 4.95 6.38
CA LEU A 131 -18.59 4.92 7.21
C LEU A 131 -18.23 6.31 7.76
N LEU A 132 -18.38 7.37 6.97
CA LEU A 132 -18.13 8.74 7.43
C LEU A 132 -19.19 9.22 8.39
N ASP A 133 -20.49 8.99 8.10
CA ASP A 133 -21.59 9.34 8.99
C ASP A 133 -21.44 8.71 10.36
N TYR A 134 -21.07 7.41 10.40
CA TYR A 134 -20.78 6.73 11.66
C TYR A 134 -19.64 7.40 12.41
N GLN A 135 -18.55 7.75 11.72
CA GLN A 135 -17.40 8.38 12.35
C GLN A 135 -17.69 9.78 12.89
N LEU A 136 -18.56 10.56 12.20
CA LEU A 136 -19.03 11.85 12.67
C LEU A 136 -19.77 11.78 14.00
N GLN A 137 -20.48 10.69 14.26
CA GLN A 137 -21.27 10.48 15.46
C GLN A 137 -20.41 10.01 16.66
N GLN A 138 -19.18 9.53 16.39
CA GLN A 138 -18.28 9.10 17.46
C GLN A 138 -17.71 10.29 18.24
N ARG A 139 -17.63 10.15 19.56
CA ARG A 139 -16.97 11.10 20.45
C ARG A 139 -15.57 10.63 20.90
N GLU A 140 -15.20 9.41 20.53
CA GLU A 140 -13.91 8.80 20.88
C GLU A 140 -12.75 9.41 20.10
N TRP A 141 -13.00 9.91 18.89
CA TRP A 141 -11.99 10.60 18.06
C TRP A 141 -12.62 11.76 17.28
N HIS A 142 -11.79 12.70 16.84
CA HIS A 142 -12.20 13.98 16.31
C HIS A 142 -11.86 14.22 14.84
N GLY A 143 -11.29 13.21 14.20
CA GLY A 143 -10.90 13.20 12.79
C GLY A 143 -10.23 11.90 12.42
N PHE A 144 -9.96 11.71 11.13
CA PHE A 144 -9.31 10.55 10.56
C PHE A 144 -8.09 10.97 9.74
N GLN A 145 -6.94 10.36 10.00
CA GLN A 145 -5.71 10.59 9.25
C GLN A 145 -5.44 9.42 8.33
N ILE A 146 -5.11 9.73 7.08
CA ILE A 146 -4.81 8.74 6.05
C ILE A 146 -3.54 9.14 5.30
N LYS A 147 -2.76 8.14 4.89
CA LYS A 147 -1.49 8.34 4.20
C LYS A 147 -1.44 7.58 2.87
N ASN A 148 -0.76 8.20 1.92
CA ASN A 148 -0.41 7.59 0.64
C ASN A 148 -1.61 7.07 -0.15
N LEU A 149 -2.71 7.84 -0.19
CA LEU A 149 -3.81 7.56 -1.10
C LEU A 149 -3.43 8.02 -2.52
N PRO A 150 -3.68 7.23 -3.56
CA PRO A 150 -3.53 7.69 -4.93
C PRO A 150 -4.53 8.83 -5.22
N VAL A 151 -4.03 9.99 -5.68
CA VAL A 151 -4.85 11.19 -5.91
C VAL A 151 -5.95 10.94 -6.94
N LYS A 152 -5.62 10.21 -8.01
CA LYS A 152 -6.52 9.94 -9.12
C LYS A 152 -7.45 8.75 -8.89
N SER A 153 -7.37 8.11 -7.72
CA SER A 153 -8.20 6.96 -7.41
C SER A 153 -9.66 7.37 -7.24
N MET A 154 -10.58 6.52 -7.71
CA MET A 154 -12.01 6.71 -7.53
C MET A 154 -12.38 6.74 -6.04
N GLN A 155 -11.74 5.90 -5.24
CA GLN A 155 -11.94 5.88 -3.78
C GLN A 155 -11.61 7.24 -3.16
N THR A 156 -10.45 7.82 -3.48
CA THR A 156 -10.03 9.12 -2.94
C THR A 156 -11.00 10.22 -3.35
N GLN A 157 -11.45 10.22 -4.60
CA GLN A 157 -12.43 11.19 -5.09
C GLN A 157 -13.77 11.06 -4.36
N LEU A 158 -14.29 9.84 -4.19
CA LEU A 158 -15.53 9.61 -3.44
C LEU A 158 -15.41 10.02 -1.97
N MET A 159 -14.27 9.79 -1.33
CA MET A 159 -14.02 10.21 0.06
C MET A 159 -14.02 11.74 0.19
N ILE A 160 -13.37 12.46 -0.72
CA ILE A 160 -13.33 13.93 -0.73
C ILE A 160 -14.72 14.49 -0.96
N GLN A 161 -15.44 13.99 -1.97
CA GLN A 161 -16.83 14.43 -2.26
C GLN A 161 -17.78 14.17 -1.08
N ALA A 162 -17.64 13.02 -0.41
CA ALA A 162 -18.45 12.73 0.77
C ALA A 162 -18.09 13.66 1.94
N ALA A 163 -16.80 13.94 2.14
CA ALA A 163 -16.35 14.89 3.16
C ALA A 163 -16.93 16.31 2.92
N GLU A 164 -16.94 16.78 1.68
CA GLU A 164 -17.53 18.07 1.31
C GLU A 164 -19.02 18.11 1.64
N ARG A 165 -19.80 17.10 1.22
CA ARG A 165 -21.25 17.01 1.52
C ARG A 165 -21.54 17.01 3.01
N LEU A 166 -20.70 16.36 3.80
CA LEU A 166 -20.87 16.22 5.26
C LEU A 166 -20.24 17.36 6.07
N GLY A 167 -19.69 18.39 5.42
CA GLY A 167 -19.02 19.51 6.09
C GLY A 167 -17.77 19.13 6.88
N ILE A 168 -17.12 18.01 6.49
CA ILE A 168 -15.85 17.54 7.04
C ILE A 168 -14.72 18.38 6.41
N SER A 169 -13.86 18.94 7.24
CA SER A 169 -12.68 19.67 6.77
C SER A 169 -11.59 18.68 6.37
N VAL A 170 -11.12 18.75 5.13
CA VAL A 170 -9.99 17.97 4.63
C VAL A 170 -8.77 18.87 4.57
N THR A 171 -7.71 18.47 5.26
CA THR A 171 -6.42 19.18 5.28
C THR A 171 -5.34 18.28 4.70
N THR A 172 -4.72 18.70 3.61
CA THR A 172 -3.54 18.03 3.05
C THR A 172 -2.37 18.10 4.02
N THR A 173 -1.78 16.96 4.32
CA THR A 173 -0.62 16.86 5.20
C THR A 173 0.66 16.48 4.47
N GLY A 174 0.54 16.03 3.24
CA GLY A 174 1.65 15.74 2.34
C GLY A 174 1.16 15.30 0.97
N GLU A 175 1.90 15.72 -0.04
CA GLU A 175 1.76 15.29 -1.43
C GLU A 175 3.14 14.91 -1.96
N TRP A 176 3.22 13.82 -2.68
CA TRP A 176 4.45 13.37 -3.28
C TRP A 176 4.18 12.38 -4.42
N GLN A 177 5.21 12.12 -5.20
CA GLN A 177 5.12 11.20 -6.32
C GLN A 177 5.95 9.96 -6.05
N ARG A 178 5.38 8.80 -6.37
CA ARG A 178 6.01 7.48 -6.30
C ARG A 178 6.30 6.99 -7.71
N ALA A 179 7.43 6.35 -7.90
CA ALA A 179 7.72 5.69 -9.17
C ALA A 179 6.73 4.54 -9.40
N GLU A 180 6.14 4.50 -10.57
CA GLU A 180 5.34 3.39 -11.08
C GLU A 180 5.76 3.06 -12.50
N TYR A 181 5.37 1.91 -12.97
CA TYR A 181 5.49 1.52 -14.36
C TYR A 181 4.10 1.17 -14.90
N VAL A 182 3.62 1.95 -15.86
CA VAL A 182 2.40 1.64 -16.63
C VAL A 182 2.77 0.58 -17.65
N VAL A 183 2.16 -0.60 -17.52
CA VAL A 183 2.54 -1.77 -18.30
C VAL A 183 2.11 -1.61 -19.76
N GLY A 184 3.09 -1.46 -20.64
CA GLY A 184 2.89 -1.51 -22.09
C GLY A 184 2.84 -2.96 -22.59
N ARG A 185 2.20 -3.19 -23.71
CA ARG A 185 2.13 -4.53 -24.30
C ARG A 185 3.45 -4.96 -24.92
N ASN A 186 3.95 -6.15 -24.55
CA ASN A 186 5.15 -6.78 -25.12
C ASN A 186 6.42 -5.93 -25.01
N HIS A 187 6.52 -5.04 -24.03
CA HIS A 187 7.75 -4.30 -23.78
C HIS A 187 8.86 -5.29 -23.37
N THR A 188 10.00 -5.14 -24.00
CA THR A 188 11.23 -5.86 -23.67
C THR A 188 12.08 -5.03 -22.71
N THR A 189 13.09 -5.65 -22.11
CA THR A 189 14.09 -4.95 -21.30
C THR A 189 14.82 -3.85 -22.10
N ASP A 190 15.05 -4.07 -23.38
CA ASP A 190 15.65 -3.05 -24.26
C ASP A 190 14.71 -1.84 -24.48
N ASP A 191 13.41 -2.04 -24.60
CA ASP A 191 12.44 -0.94 -24.70
C ASP A 191 12.47 -0.08 -23.43
N LEU A 192 12.49 -0.71 -22.26
CA LEU A 192 12.61 -0.03 -20.97
C LEU A 192 13.94 0.73 -20.84
N LEU A 193 15.03 0.16 -21.31
CA LEU A 193 16.33 0.84 -21.37
C LEU A 193 16.32 2.04 -22.30
N GLN A 194 15.60 1.99 -23.43
CA GLN A 194 15.48 3.11 -24.34
C GLN A 194 14.73 4.29 -23.73
N ALA A 195 13.77 4.04 -22.84
CA ALA A 195 13.08 5.08 -22.08
C ALA A 195 13.99 5.79 -21.06
N CYS A 196 15.14 5.18 -20.69
CA CYS A 196 16.11 5.80 -19.80
C CYS A 196 16.93 6.89 -20.50
N SER A 197 17.52 7.84 -19.74
CA SER A 197 18.48 8.80 -20.27
C SER A 197 19.69 8.08 -20.90
N LYS A 198 20.31 8.72 -21.91
CA LYS A 198 21.49 8.14 -22.58
C LYS A 198 22.61 7.76 -21.63
N SER A 199 22.89 8.60 -20.64
CA SER A 199 23.90 8.32 -19.60
C SER A 199 23.50 7.11 -18.75
N ARG A 200 22.24 7.05 -18.28
CA ARG A 200 21.74 5.95 -17.47
C ARG A 200 21.77 4.62 -18.21
N ARG A 201 21.28 4.60 -19.44
CA ARG A 201 21.32 3.42 -20.31
C ARG A 201 22.76 2.90 -20.53
N LYS A 202 23.73 3.81 -20.80
CA LYS A 202 25.14 3.43 -20.94
C LYS A 202 25.67 2.82 -19.64
N SER A 203 25.35 3.40 -18.49
CA SER A 203 25.74 2.89 -17.18
C SER A 203 25.15 1.48 -16.92
N LEU A 204 23.85 1.30 -17.16
CA LEU A 204 23.18 -0.01 -16.96
C LEU A 204 23.76 -1.08 -17.88
N LYS A 205 23.98 -0.79 -19.18
CA LYS A 205 24.61 -1.74 -20.10
C LYS A 205 26.03 -2.15 -19.66
N ARG A 206 26.79 -1.20 -19.07
CA ARG A 206 28.11 -1.54 -18.48
C ARG A 206 27.96 -2.46 -17.27
N CYS A 207 27.00 -2.17 -16.37
CA CYS A 207 26.72 -3.03 -15.22
C CYS A 207 26.31 -4.44 -15.64
N ARG A 208 25.47 -4.58 -16.68
CA ARG A 208 25.07 -5.89 -17.21
C ARG A 208 26.25 -6.69 -17.71
N ARG A 209 27.13 -6.06 -18.50
CA ARG A 209 28.37 -6.72 -18.99
C ARG A 209 29.25 -7.20 -17.84
N ALA A 210 29.39 -6.41 -16.78
CA ALA A 210 30.14 -6.82 -15.60
C ALA A 210 29.59 -8.08 -14.91
N LEU A 211 28.28 -8.33 -14.98
CA LEU A 211 27.69 -9.60 -14.54
C LEU A 211 27.94 -10.72 -15.54
N GLU A 212 27.78 -10.45 -16.83
CA GLU A 212 27.96 -11.43 -17.91
C GLU A 212 29.43 -11.90 -18.04
N GLU A 213 30.39 -11.06 -17.67
CA GLU A 213 31.81 -11.45 -17.56
C GLU A 213 32.06 -12.45 -16.43
N LEU A 214 31.18 -12.53 -15.42
CA LEU A 214 31.25 -13.47 -14.31
C LEU A 214 30.55 -14.79 -14.62
N GLY A 215 29.66 -14.83 -15.62
CA GLY A 215 28.95 -16.03 -16.03
C GLY A 215 27.59 -15.79 -16.68
N ASP A 216 26.80 -16.86 -16.73
CA ASP A 216 25.46 -16.81 -17.34
C ASP A 216 24.48 -16.08 -16.43
N VAL A 217 23.79 -15.06 -16.97
CA VAL A 217 22.82 -14.21 -16.26
C VAL A 217 21.42 -14.47 -16.79
N GLN A 218 20.58 -15.03 -15.92
CA GLN A 218 19.18 -15.34 -16.24
C GLN A 218 18.24 -14.59 -15.31
N TYR A 219 16.99 -14.36 -15.77
CA TYR A 219 15.92 -13.81 -14.94
C TYR A 219 14.67 -14.70 -15.00
N ARG A 220 14.03 -14.87 -13.85
CA ARG A 220 12.76 -15.60 -13.70
C ARG A 220 11.78 -14.76 -12.88
N LEU A 221 10.49 -14.81 -13.25
CA LEU A 221 9.39 -14.22 -12.46
C LEU A 221 8.31 -15.29 -12.36
N GLU A 222 8.15 -15.90 -11.20
CA GLU A 222 7.25 -17.04 -11.04
C GLU A 222 6.41 -16.91 -9.76
N PRO A 223 5.16 -17.41 -9.77
CA PRO A 223 4.36 -17.54 -8.57
C PRO A 223 4.95 -18.60 -7.63
N VAL A 224 4.85 -18.35 -6.34
CA VAL A 224 5.17 -19.35 -5.31
C VAL A 224 3.91 -20.04 -4.82
N GLN A 225 4.07 -21.26 -4.32
CA GLN A 225 2.96 -22.07 -3.77
C GLN A 225 2.88 -21.96 -2.25
N SER A 226 4.00 -21.65 -1.60
CA SER A 226 4.09 -21.53 -0.15
C SER A 226 5.29 -20.70 0.30
N SER A 227 5.29 -20.31 1.56
CA SER A 227 6.43 -19.65 2.20
C SER A 227 7.66 -20.55 2.39
N ARG A 228 7.55 -21.84 2.07
CA ARG A 228 8.65 -22.82 2.16
C ARG A 228 9.41 -22.98 0.84
N ASP A 229 8.90 -22.41 -0.23
CA ASP A 229 9.52 -22.51 -1.55
C ASP A 229 10.94 -21.90 -1.51
N PRO A 230 11.89 -22.48 -2.29
CA PRO A 230 13.29 -22.02 -2.30
C PRO A 230 13.43 -20.52 -2.57
N GLN A 231 12.61 -19.97 -3.47
CA GLN A 231 12.61 -18.54 -3.84
C GLN A 231 12.39 -17.63 -2.63
N VAL A 232 11.50 -18.04 -1.70
CA VAL A 232 11.21 -17.29 -0.47
C VAL A 232 12.43 -17.26 0.45
N ASN A 233 13.13 -18.39 0.57
CA ASN A 233 14.34 -18.49 1.40
C ASN A 233 15.52 -17.70 0.78
N ASP A 234 15.68 -17.76 -0.54
CA ASP A 234 16.68 -16.96 -1.25
C ASP A 234 16.41 -15.47 -1.12
N PHE A 235 15.14 -15.05 -1.25
CA PHE A 235 14.75 -13.68 -1.00
C PHE A 235 15.10 -13.22 0.42
N LEU A 236 14.72 -14.00 1.46
CA LEU A 236 15.02 -13.65 2.85
C LEU A 236 16.52 -13.59 3.12
N ARG A 237 17.32 -14.49 2.53
CA ARG A 237 18.78 -14.45 2.59
C ARG A 237 19.34 -13.17 2.01
N LEU A 238 18.87 -12.77 0.82
CA LEU A 238 19.32 -11.56 0.12
C LEU A 238 18.81 -10.27 0.81
N GLU A 239 17.60 -10.29 1.33
CA GLU A 239 16.98 -9.14 1.99
C GLU A 239 17.67 -8.83 3.34
N LYS A 240 18.23 -9.84 3.99
CA LYS A 240 19.12 -9.72 5.17
C LYS A 240 20.52 -9.20 4.82
N SER A 241 20.91 -9.14 3.55
CA SER A 241 22.24 -8.70 3.15
C SER A 241 22.31 -7.17 2.96
N GLY A 242 23.51 -6.62 2.99
CA GLY A 242 23.75 -5.22 2.65
C GLY A 242 23.22 -4.19 3.65
N TRP A 243 22.77 -3.05 3.15
CA TRP A 243 22.42 -1.87 3.93
C TRP A 243 21.20 -2.08 4.84
N LYS A 244 20.26 -2.95 4.49
CA LYS A 244 19.08 -3.24 5.31
C LYS A 244 19.44 -3.94 6.62
N LEU A 245 20.44 -4.81 6.59
CA LEU A 245 21.02 -5.40 7.79
C LEU A 245 21.57 -4.29 8.70
N LEU A 246 22.37 -3.39 8.14
CA LEU A 246 23.00 -2.29 8.88
C LEU A 246 21.96 -1.28 9.44
N SER A 247 20.87 -1.04 8.71
CA SER A 247 19.80 -0.14 9.14
C SER A 247 18.76 -0.79 10.06
N GLY A 248 18.84 -2.10 10.31
CA GLY A 248 17.90 -2.83 11.15
C GLY A 248 16.49 -2.98 10.54
N THR A 249 16.35 -2.85 9.21
CA THR A 249 15.07 -2.85 8.50
C THR A 249 14.77 -4.13 7.73
N ALA A 250 15.67 -5.11 7.77
CA ALA A 250 15.48 -6.39 7.11
C ALA A 250 14.42 -7.25 7.84
N ILE A 251 13.51 -7.86 7.08
CA ILE A 251 12.39 -8.69 7.59
C ILE A 251 12.92 -9.80 8.49
N GLY A 252 13.92 -10.50 8.05
CA GLY A 252 14.41 -11.66 8.77
C GLY A 252 15.34 -11.35 9.96
N LEU A 253 15.44 -10.11 10.42
CA LEU A 253 16.15 -9.74 11.65
C LEU A 253 15.35 -10.03 12.91
N LYS A 254 14.04 -9.98 12.82
CA LYS A 254 13.12 -10.26 13.93
C LYS A 254 12.24 -11.45 13.56
N SER A 255 12.13 -12.41 14.47
CA SER A 255 11.30 -13.59 14.25
C SER A 255 9.83 -13.23 13.99
N ALA A 256 9.31 -12.20 14.64
CA ALA A 256 7.96 -11.69 14.43
C ALA A 256 7.74 -11.17 12.99
N ASP A 257 8.70 -10.42 12.46
CA ASP A 257 8.63 -9.88 11.10
C ASP A 257 8.71 -11.00 10.05
N GLU A 258 9.57 -12.01 10.27
CA GLU A 258 9.67 -13.19 9.40
C GLU A 258 8.41 -14.07 9.50
N ALA A 259 7.84 -14.26 10.70
CA ALA A 259 6.59 -14.99 10.88
C ALA A 259 5.44 -14.31 10.14
N PHE A 260 5.27 -13.00 10.30
CA PHE A 260 4.32 -12.20 9.52
C PHE A 260 4.51 -12.44 8.01
N PHE A 261 5.73 -12.26 7.52
CA PHE A 261 6.03 -12.39 6.09
C PHE A 261 5.66 -13.76 5.54
N ARG A 262 6.08 -14.83 6.21
CA ARG A 262 5.78 -16.20 5.77
C ARG A 262 4.28 -16.50 5.77
N ARG A 263 3.56 -16.09 6.80
CA ARG A 263 2.10 -16.27 6.87
C ARG A 263 1.37 -15.49 5.78
N MET A 264 1.78 -14.25 5.52
CA MET A 264 1.25 -13.43 4.43
C MET A 264 1.47 -14.13 3.08
N ILE A 265 2.70 -14.64 2.82
CA ILE A 265 2.99 -15.39 1.59
C ILE A 265 2.08 -16.62 1.48
N ASP A 266 1.96 -17.44 2.53
CA ASP A 266 1.10 -18.63 2.52
C ASP A 266 -0.38 -18.29 2.24
N GLY A 267 -0.86 -17.17 2.76
CA GLY A 267 -2.21 -16.69 2.50
C GLY A 267 -2.43 -16.32 1.04
N LEU A 268 -1.60 -15.41 0.53
CA LEU A 268 -1.73 -14.85 -0.82
C LEU A 268 -1.37 -15.88 -1.93
N ALA A 269 -0.45 -16.82 -1.66
CA ALA A 269 -0.04 -17.85 -2.61
C ALA A 269 -1.18 -18.80 -2.98
N ARG A 270 -2.16 -19.03 -2.10
CA ARG A 270 -3.36 -19.86 -2.41
C ARG A 270 -4.14 -19.35 -3.61
N GLU A 271 -4.07 -18.04 -3.86
CA GLU A 271 -4.71 -17.39 -5.01
C GLU A 271 -3.70 -16.98 -6.09
N GLN A 272 -2.46 -17.49 -6.01
CA GLN A 272 -1.35 -17.19 -6.93
C GLN A 272 -1.01 -15.68 -7.01
N ARG A 273 -1.26 -14.93 -5.96
CA ARG A 273 -1.07 -13.48 -5.89
C ARG A 273 0.30 -13.04 -5.37
N VAL A 274 1.28 -13.93 -5.37
CA VAL A 274 2.66 -13.63 -4.99
C VAL A 274 3.61 -14.09 -6.08
N LEU A 275 4.36 -13.15 -6.63
CA LEU A 275 5.37 -13.40 -7.65
C LEU A 275 6.77 -13.08 -7.09
N PHE A 276 7.69 -14.04 -7.20
CA PHE A 276 9.09 -13.78 -6.91
C PHE A 276 9.87 -13.60 -8.22
N GLY A 277 10.55 -12.46 -8.32
CA GLY A 277 11.51 -12.20 -9.37
C GLY A 277 12.91 -12.58 -8.89
N GLU A 278 13.67 -13.33 -9.70
CA GLU A 278 15.01 -13.78 -9.37
C GLU A 278 15.97 -13.47 -10.52
N LEU A 279 16.97 -12.63 -10.25
CA LEU A 279 18.13 -12.47 -11.13
C LEU A 279 19.20 -13.48 -10.68
N GLN A 280 19.54 -14.38 -11.58
CA GLN A 280 20.47 -15.47 -11.30
C GLN A 280 21.77 -15.29 -12.07
N LEU A 281 22.90 -15.62 -11.44
CA LEU A 281 24.21 -15.72 -12.04
C LEU A 281 24.72 -17.16 -11.85
N ASN A 282 24.99 -17.87 -12.95
CA ASN A 282 25.38 -19.29 -12.92
C ASN A 282 24.42 -20.16 -12.08
N GLY A 283 23.10 -19.88 -12.13
CA GLY A 283 22.06 -20.57 -11.38
C GLY A 283 21.93 -20.15 -9.91
N GLN A 284 22.77 -19.26 -9.40
CA GLN A 284 22.65 -18.70 -8.05
C GLN A 284 21.86 -17.39 -8.08
N THR A 285 20.82 -17.26 -7.24
CA THR A 285 20.06 -16.03 -7.10
C THR A 285 20.89 -14.94 -6.40
N ILE A 286 21.17 -13.84 -7.14
CA ILE A 286 21.96 -12.68 -6.70
C ILE A 286 21.10 -11.42 -6.43
N ALA A 287 19.88 -11.38 -6.95
CA ALA A 287 18.85 -10.41 -6.55
C ALA A 287 17.47 -11.05 -6.62
N SER A 288 16.60 -10.68 -5.70
CA SER A 288 15.22 -11.17 -5.65
C SER A 288 14.26 -10.08 -5.25
N THR A 289 13.08 -10.06 -5.91
CA THR A 289 11.94 -9.19 -5.59
C THR A 289 10.77 -10.04 -5.12
N CYS A 290 10.09 -9.58 -4.06
CA CYS A 290 8.80 -10.11 -3.64
C CYS A 290 7.72 -9.13 -4.10
N ASN A 291 6.79 -9.60 -4.93
CA ASN A 291 5.76 -8.77 -5.54
C ASN A 291 4.38 -9.36 -5.20
N LEU A 292 3.44 -8.48 -4.82
CA LEU A 292 2.10 -8.86 -4.39
C LEU A 292 1.08 -8.35 -5.41
N GLN A 293 0.20 -9.22 -5.91
CA GLN A 293 -0.87 -8.80 -6.81
C GLN A 293 -2.05 -8.24 -6.04
N SER A 294 -2.51 -7.09 -6.45
CA SER A 294 -3.64 -6.34 -5.88
C SER A 294 -4.59 -5.93 -6.99
N GLY A 295 -5.51 -6.82 -7.38
CA GLY A 295 -6.32 -6.65 -8.58
C GLY A 295 -5.45 -6.66 -9.85
N ASP A 296 -5.51 -5.59 -10.62
CA ASP A 296 -4.71 -5.39 -11.84
C ASP A 296 -3.36 -4.66 -11.59
N ILE A 297 -2.98 -4.49 -10.34
CA ILE A 297 -1.73 -3.85 -9.94
C ILE A 297 -0.78 -4.88 -9.35
N LEU A 298 0.47 -4.88 -9.78
CA LEU A 298 1.55 -5.57 -9.09
C LEU A 298 2.27 -4.60 -8.15
N VAL A 299 2.33 -4.94 -6.90
CA VAL A 299 2.96 -4.14 -5.84
C VAL A 299 4.35 -4.68 -5.58
N GLY A 300 5.39 -3.90 -5.87
CA GLY A 300 6.78 -4.22 -5.52
C GLY A 300 6.98 -4.11 -4.02
N PHE A 301 6.70 -5.20 -3.29
CA PHE A 301 6.67 -5.17 -1.83
C PHE A 301 8.05 -4.97 -1.23
N LYS A 302 9.02 -5.78 -1.64
CA LYS A 302 10.40 -5.72 -1.14
C LYS A 302 11.37 -6.29 -2.16
N ILE A 303 12.64 -5.83 -2.08
CA ILE A 303 13.74 -6.33 -2.90
C ILE A 303 14.95 -6.63 -2.00
N GLY A 304 15.69 -7.70 -2.31
CA GLY A 304 16.99 -8.00 -1.74
C GLY A 304 18.01 -8.29 -2.84
N TRP A 305 19.28 -7.97 -2.62
CA TRP A 305 20.35 -8.28 -3.56
C TRP A 305 21.70 -8.44 -2.84
N ASP A 306 22.59 -9.22 -3.42
CA ASP A 306 23.88 -9.53 -2.85
C ASP A 306 24.89 -8.39 -3.12
N PRO A 307 25.42 -7.73 -2.06
CA PRO A 307 26.39 -6.64 -2.19
C PRO A 307 27.68 -7.01 -2.92
N ALA A 308 28.04 -8.29 -2.96
CA ALA A 308 29.22 -8.77 -3.69
C ALA A 308 29.13 -8.45 -5.19
N TYR A 309 27.89 -8.33 -5.73
CA TYR A 309 27.64 -8.04 -7.15
C TYR A 309 27.22 -6.56 -7.40
N SER A 310 27.52 -5.66 -6.47
CA SER A 310 27.08 -4.25 -6.53
C SER A 310 27.52 -3.53 -7.83
N ALA A 311 28.70 -3.87 -8.38
CA ALA A 311 29.20 -3.33 -9.66
C ALA A 311 28.26 -3.64 -10.83
N GLY A 312 27.50 -4.74 -10.77
CA GLY A 312 26.53 -5.17 -11.75
C GLY A 312 25.14 -4.56 -11.58
N ALA A 313 24.90 -3.79 -10.51
CA ALA A 313 23.59 -3.20 -10.16
C ALA A 313 22.43 -4.22 -10.21
N PRO A 314 22.53 -5.39 -9.56
CA PRO A 314 21.59 -6.50 -9.74
C PRO A 314 20.16 -6.12 -9.35
N GLY A 315 19.96 -5.27 -8.34
CA GLY A 315 18.64 -4.80 -7.96
C GLY A 315 17.94 -4.00 -9.05
N LEU A 316 18.66 -3.12 -9.77
CA LEU A 316 18.08 -2.36 -10.89
C LEU A 316 17.77 -3.24 -12.10
N TRP A 317 18.63 -4.22 -12.37
CA TRP A 317 18.35 -5.19 -13.43
C TRP A 317 17.13 -6.05 -13.09
N SER A 318 17.00 -6.48 -11.85
CA SER A 318 15.81 -7.22 -11.39
C SER A 318 14.52 -6.42 -11.60
N GLU A 319 14.51 -5.10 -11.35
CA GLU A 319 13.35 -4.23 -11.58
C GLU A 319 13.01 -4.06 -13.07
N LEU A 320 14.03 -3.94 -13.94
CA LEU A 320 13.83 -3.85 -15.39
C LEU A 320 13.30 -5.17 -15.98
N GLU A 321 13.93 -6.28 -15.63
CA GLU A 321 13.53 -7.62 -16.08
C GLU A 321 12.13 -7.98 -15.58
N MET A 322 11.78 -7.60 -14.33
CA MET A 322 10.44 -7.78 -13.78
C MET A 322 9.40 -7.04 -14.61
N ALA A 323 9.63 -5.76 -14.91
CA ALA A 323 8.69 -4.96 -15.70
C ALA A 323 8.50 -5.53 -17.12
N ALA A 324 9.59 -6.01 -17.76
CA ALA A 324 9.53 -6.68 -19.05
C ALA A 324 8.77 -8.03 -18.97
N ALA A 325 9.07 -8.86 -17.97
CA ALA A 325 8.40 -10.14 -17.79
C ALA A 325 6.89 -9.98 -17.52
N VAL A 326 6.51 -8.98 -16.71
CA VAL A 326 5.09 -8.64 -16.48
C VAL A 326 4.43 -8.24 -17.78
N SER A 327 5.03 -7.35 -18.57
CA SER A 327 4.52 -6.89 -19.86
C SER A 327 4.25 -8.03 -20.86
N GLN A 328 5.05 -9.09 -20.80
CA GLN A 328 4.98 -10.20 -21.74
C GLN A 328 4.07 -11.36 -21.28
N ARG A 329 4.01 -11.62 -19.96
CA ARG A 329 3.41 -12.85 -19.43
C ARG A 329 2.18 -12.65 -18.55
N TYR A 330 1.93 -11.41 -18.08
CA TYR A 330 0.84 -11.11 -17.15
C TYR A 330 -0.06 -10.00 -17.71
N PRO A 331 -0.86 -10.29 -18.76
CA PRO A 331 -1.67 -9.29 -19.47
C PRO A 331 -2.76 -8.65 -18.60
N GLU A 332 -3.11 -9.27 -17.47
CA GLU A 332 -4.04 -8.74 -16.48
C GLU A 332 -3.44 -7.62 -15.62
N ILE A 333 -2.12 -7.50 -15.56
CA ILE A 333 -1.43 -6.44 -14.79
C ILE A 333 -1.31 -5.19 -15.67
N THR A 334 -1.92 -4.10 -15.23
CA THR A 334 -1.91 -2.82 -15.96
C THR A 334 -0.82 -1.86 -15.48
N ARG A 335 -0.35 -2.03 -14.25
CA ARG A 335 0.74 -1.22 -13.68
C ARG A 335 1.48 -1.93 -12.56
N ILE A 336 2.71 -1.47 -12.32
CA ILE A 336 3.54 -1.91 -11.20
C ILE A 336 3.77 -0.70 -10.29
N ASP A 337 3.34 -0.78 -9.03
CA ASP A 337 3.67 0.21 -7.99
C ASP A 337 4.97 -0.20 -7.30
N SER A 338 5.97 0.67 -7.33
CA SER A 338 7.26 0.38 -6.70
C SER A 338 7.23 0.30 -5.18
N CYS A 339 6.21 0.84 -4.55
CA CYS A 339 6.16 1.09 -3.09
C CYS A 339 7.39 1.82 -2.52
N ALA A 340 8.23 2.36 -3.38
CA ALA A 340 9.45 3.04 -3.02
C ALA A 340 9.18 4.47 -2.52
N VAL A 341 10.07 4.97 -1.67
CA VAL A 341 10.05 6.36 -1.22
C VAL A 341 10.57 7.29 -2.32
N ARG A 342 10.25 8.58 -2.21
CA ARG A 342 10.77 9.62 -3.10
C ARG A 342 12.30 9.62 -3.12
N GLY A 343 12.89 9.77 -4.30
CA GLY A 343 14.34 9.75 -4.50
C GLY A 343 14.94 8.34 -4.54
N SER A 344 14.12 7.31 -4.59
CA SER A 344 14.55 5.94 -4.72
C SER A 344 15.26 5.68 -6.06
N TYR A 345 16.18 4.72 -6.06
CA TYR A 345 16.94 4.32 -7.25
C TYR A 345 16.04 3.88 -8.43
N VAL A 346 14.86 3.32 -8.15
CA VAL A 346 13.90 2.85 -9.17
C VAL A 346 13.37 4.00 -10.03
N GLU A 347 13.34 5.25 -9.51
CA GLU A 347 12.95 6.43 -10.28
C GLU A 347 13.87 6.70 -11.49
N SER A 348 15.05 6.14 -11.47
CA SER A 348 16.01 6.29 -12.56
C SER A 348 15.68 5.39 -13.76
N VAL A 349 14.85 4.37 -13.58
CA VAL A 349 14.47 3.37 -14.60
C VAL A 349 12.98 3.41 -14.94
N TRP A 350 12.09 3.60 -13.95
CA TRP A 350 10.66 3.78 -14.19
C TRP A 350 10.34 5.27 -14.27
N LYS A 351 9.65 5.69 -15.34
CA LYS A 351 9.41 7.09 -15.63
C LYS A 351 8.03 7.58 -15.21
N ASP A 352 7.09 6.67 -15.10
CA ASP A 352 5.73 7.01 -14.67
C ASP A 352 5.70 7.35 -13.19
N ARG A 353 4.72 8.15 -12.81
CA ARG A 353 4.57 8.64 -11.43
C ARG A 353 3.14 8.54 -10.97
N GLN A 354 2.95 7.86 -9.85
CA GLN A 354 1.71 7.90 -9.10
C GLN A 354 1.74 9.07 -8.12
N GLU A 355 0.78 9.97 -8.23
CA GLU A 355 0.60 11.05 -7.28
C GLU A 355 -0.11 10.52 -6.03
N LEU A 356 0.49 10.77 -4.86
CA LEU A 356 -0.01 10.31 -3.57
C LEU A 356 -0.36 11.50 -2.68
N PHE A 357 -1.49 11.36 -2.02
CA PHE A 357 -2.05 12.30 -1.06
C PHE A 357 -2.00 11.70 0.35
N SER A 358 -1.63 12.52 1.30
CA SER A 358 -1.81 12.24 2.73
C SER A 358 -2.62 13.38 3.34
N GLY A 359 -3.62 13.05 4.13
CA GLY A 359 -4.54 14.07 4.63
C GLY A 359 -5.17 13.73 5.96
N THR A 360 -5.83 14.74 6.52
CA THR A 360 -6.64 14.62 7.73
C THR A 360 -8.06 15.12 7.46
N PHE A 361 -9.02 14.27 7.73
CA PHE A 361 -10.44 14.55 7.71
C PHE A 361 -10.86 14.93 9.14
N SER A 362 -11.31 16.17 9.36
CA SER A 362 -11.63 16.68 10.70
C SER A 362 -13.08 17.18 10.74
N TRP A 363 -13.87 16.65 11.65
CA TRP A 363 -15.30 16.97 11.78
C TRP A 363 -15.63 17.76 13.03
N SER A 364 -14.92 17.62 14.12
CA SER A 364 -15.20 18.37 15.34
C SER A 364 -14.43 19.69 15.41
N ARG A 365 -14.94 20.65 16.20
CA ARG A 365 -14.22 21.89 16.48
C ARG A 365 -12.81 21.65 17.02
N ARG A 366 -12.63 20.65 17.89
CA ARG A 366 -11.32 20.28 18.46
C ARG A 366 -10.38 19.73 17.39
N GLY A 367 -10.89 18.84 16.51
CA GLY A 367 -10.11 18.29 15.40
C GLY A 367 -9.68 19.38 14.40
N LYS A 368 -10.60 20.29 14.03
CA LYS A 368 -10.32 21.42 13.14
C LYS A 368 -9.27 22.37 13.75
N ALA A 369 -9.41 22.70 15.04
CA ALA A 369 -8.44 23.56 15.74
C ALA A 369 -7.05 22.93 15.81
N LEU A 370 -6.97 21.61 16.09
CA LEU A 370 -5.70 20.89 16.06
C LEU A 370 -5.02 20.94 14.69
N GLN A 371 -5.81 20.76 13.60
CA GLN A 371 -5.25 20.83 12.25
C GLN A 371 -4.78 22.23 11.88
N ALA A 372 -5.53 23.27 12.25
CA ALA A 372 -5.12 24.66 12.06
C ALA A 372 -3.79 24.94 12.77
N ALA A 373 -3.66 24.55 14.05
CA ALA A 373 -2.43 24.70 14.81
C ALA A 373 -1.23 23.98 14.17
N LYS A 374 -1.43 22.73 13.71
CA LYS A 374 -0.40 21.96 13.00
C LYS A 374 0.00 22.57 11.66
N SER A 375 -0.96 23.14 10.94
CA SER A 375 -0.69 23.84 9.67
C SER A 375 0.17 25.08 9.93
N CYS A 376 -0.20 25.92 10.87
CA CYS A 376 0.58 27.10 11.27
C CYS A 376 2.02 26.72 11.70
N TYR A 377 2.16 25.68 12.53
CA TYR A 377 3.48 25.21 12.96
C TYR A 377 4.35 24.76 11.77
N ARG A 378 3.79 24.04 10.80
CA ARG A 378 4.54 23.64 9.60
C ARG A 378 5.01 24.85 8.80
N THR A 379 4.11 25.80 8.54
CA THR A 379 4.44 27.03 7.81
C THR A 379 5.58 27.78 8.49
N VAL A 380 5.53 27.95 9.81
CA VAL A 380 6.60 28.62 10.57
C VAL A 380 7.92 27.84 10.48
N ARG A 381 7.88 26.53 10.66
CA ARG A 381 9.08 25.69 10.56
C ARG A 381 9.71 25.77 9.17
N ASP A 382 8.91 25.72 8.11
CA ASP A 382 9.41 25.73 6.72
C ASP A 382 9.98 27.12 6.37
N LEU A 383 9.41 28.21 6.91
CA LEU A 383 9.97 29.55 6.80
C LEU A 383 11.32 29.67 7.55
N CYS A 384 11.42 29.12 8.75
CA CYS A 384 12.69 29.11 9.50
C CYS A 384 13.79 28.31 8.78
N GLN A 385 13.46 27.18 8.17
CA GLN A 385 14.42 26.37 7.43
C GLN A 385 14.87 27.01 6.11
N SER A 386 14.00 27.75 5.43
CA SER A 386 14.37 28.53 4.24
C SER A 386 15.28 29.71 4.56
N SER A 387 15.06 30.38 5.71
CA SER A 387 15.89 31.48 6.16
C SER A 387 17.32 31.06 6.55
N VAL A 388 17.50 29.86 7.08
CA VAL A 388 18.84 29.32 7.41
C VAL A 388 19.63 28.99 6.14
N LYS A 389 18.96 28.46 5.10
CA LYS A 389 19.65 28.16 3.81
C LYS A 389 20.06 29.36 3.01
N SER A 390 19.40 30.51 3.19
CA SER A 390 19.76 31.77 2.51
C SER A 390 20.89 32.55 3.20
N HIS A 391 21.40 32.10 4.34
CA HIS A 391 22.55 32.68 5.04
C HIS A 391 23.85 31.89 4.82
N ASP A 392 23.77 30.69 4.20
CA ASP A 392 24.93 29.86 3.88
C ASP A 392 25.35 29.93 2.39
N GLU A 393 24.70 30.77 1.58
CA GLU A 393 25.13 31.17 0.22
C GLU A 393 25.69 32.59 0.25
#